data_67f6ccd9afedb0b80577366148db016c
#
_entry.id   67f6ccd9afedb0b80577366148db016c
#
_cell.length_a   1.000
_cell.length_b   1.000
_cell.length_c   1.000
_cell.angle_alpha   90.00
_cell.angle_beta   90.00
_cell.angle_gamma   90.00
#
_symmetry.space_group_name_H-M   'P 1'
#
loop_
_entity.id
_entity.type
_entity.pdbx_description
1 polymer ?
#
loop_
_entity_poly.entity_id
_entity_poly.type
_entity_poly.pdbx_seq_one_letter_code
_entity_poly.pdbx_strand_id
1 'polypeptide(L)'
;MEKIFYIALYLMGIDSKDLIEIINKVPKKELKTIFTEDNIKLQYEYNIDLSKYAKNLTDGKLTENYINEATKIFNKSRELGIKIIPINSKYYPNTLKQLDDAPAIIYIKGQYINKKDEKSIACVGSRNYTTFGANAVNSLISVLTNENFVIISGLAEGIDTESHKVCLRNKGRTIAVLAHGLDQIYPKVNKELAEEILNSGGTLVSEYPVGTKIEKYRFVKRNRIIAGLSKCVILFESKIKSGSMHTVNYALNYNKKIFCPYPTKYTESVSGLCNLLDDKKAIPLKCRNDYKIVINELGYKLNPKLEQTQHVKNESFNKFTNISSKNNNLFKDIKELEYNKYSGIRTNKETYEVFKKILKENNLSVREFFNAIILAIVNSYNGGRE
;
A
#
# COMPACT_ATOMS: atom_id res chain seq x y z
N MET A 1 -15.15 2.68 28.58
CA MET A 1 -16.19 1.65 28.82
C MET A 1 -16.91 1.23 27.55
N GLU A 2 -17.43 2.16 26.72
CA GLU A 2 -18.16 1.84 25.47
C GLU A 2 -17.48 0.84 24.55
N LYS A 3 -16.16 0.98 24.34
CA LYS A 3 -15.40 0.09 23.46
C LYS A 3 -15.38 -1.37 23.92
N ILE A 4 -15.48 -1.61 25.23
CA ILE A 4 -15.57 -2.96 25.79
C ILE A 4 -16.88 -3.60 25.33
N PHE A 5 -18.00 -2.87 25.40
CA PHE A 5 -19.27 -3.39 24.93
C PHE A 5 -19.28 -3.68 23.43
N TYR A 6 -18.69 -2.80 22.61
CA TYR A 6 -18.56 -3.05 21.16
C TYR A 6 -17.72 -4.30 20.85
N ILE A 7 -16.63 -4.51 21.59
CA ILE A 7 -15.80 -5.72 21.45
C ILE A 7 -16.61 -6.96 21.91
N ALA A 8 -17.35 -6.88 23.01
CA ALA A 8 -18.17 -8.00 23.51
C ALA A 8 -19.22 -8.39 22.46
N LEU A 9 -19.94 -7.43 21.89
CA LEU A 9 -20.93 -7.66 20.83
C LEU A 9 -20.29 -8.32 19.59
N TYR A 10 -19.09 -7.84 19.18
CA TYR A 10 -18.34 -8.48 18.10
C TYR A 10 -17.96 -9.93 18.42
N LEU A 11 -17.50 -10.22 19.64
CA LEU A 11 -17.15 -11.58 20.09
C LEU A 11 -18.37 -12.51 20.15
N MET A 12 -19.54 -11.97 20.47
CA MET A 12 -20.82 -12.69 20.45
C MET A 12 -21.31 -13.02 19.03
N GLY A 13 -20.57 -12.59 17.99
CA GLY A 13 -20.90 -12.88 16.60
C GLY A 13 -21.91 -11.93 15.97
N ILE A 14 -22.15 -10.76 16.57
CA ILE A 14 -22.96 -9.72 15.93
C ILE A 14 -22.21 -9.27 14.68
N ASP A 15 -22.88 -9.32 13.53
CA ASP A 15 -22.25 -8.95 12.26
C ASP A 15 -21.94 -7.44 12.19
N SER A 16 -21.04 -7.08 11.27
CA SER A 16 -20.57 -5.69 11.18
C SER A 16 -21.69 -4.70 10.89
N LYS A 17 -22.72 -5.08 10.14
CA LYS A 17 -23.83 -4.19 9.78
C LYS A 17 -24.67 -3.84 11.01
N ASP A 18 -25.09 -4.84 11.77
CA ASP A 18 -25.89 -4.63 12.97
C ASP A 18 -25.07 -3.94 14.07
N LEU A 19 -23.79 -4.30 14.19
CA LEU A 19 -22.90 -3.62 15.13
C LEU A 19 -22.70 -2.14 14.77
N ILE A 20 -22.64 -1.79 13.49
CA ILE A 20 -22.62 -0.39 13.03
C ILE A 20 -23.90 0.34 13.41
N GLU A 21 -25.05 -0.30 13.27
CA GLU A 21 -26.33 0.28 13.70
C GLU A 21 -26.34 0.57 15.20
N ILE A 22 -25.92 -0.38 16.01
CA ILE A 22 -25.79 -0.21 17.48
C ILE A 22 -24.84 0.97 17.79
N ILE A 23 -23.66 0.98 17.20
CA ILE A 23 -22.64 2.03 17.44
C ILE A 23 -23.17 3.43 17.10
N ASN A 24 -23.98 3.54 16.05
CA ASN A 24 -24.49 4.83 15.57
C ASN A 24 -25.78 5.28 16.27
N LYS A 25 -26.66 4.37 16.66
CA LYS A 25 -27.99 4.67 17.14
C LYS A 25 -28.12 4.63 18.68
N VAL A 26 -27.44 3.68 19.33
CA VAL A 26 -27.60 3.48 20.79
C VAL A 26 -26.68 4.42 21.57
N PRO A 27 -27.26 5.24 22.49
CA PRO A 27 -26.44 6.09 23.36
C PRO A 27 -25.50 5.28 24.26
N LYS A 28 -24.30 5.82 24.49
CA LYS A 28 -23.25 5.16 25.27
C LYS A 28 -23.68 4.70 26.67
N LYS A 29 -24.57 5.46 27.30
CA LYS A 29 -25.11 5.17 28.64
C LYS A 29 -26.03 3.94 28.65
N GLU A 30 -26.60 3.61 27.50
CA GLU A 30 -27.59 2.53 27.34
C GLU A 30 -27.01 1.26 26.73
N LEU A 31 -25.74 1.26 26.33
CA LEU A 31 -25.08 0.09 25.73
C LEU A 31 -25.12 -1.16 26.62
N LYS A 32 -25.13 -0.97 27.96
CA LYS A 32 -25.22 -2.10 28.90
C LYS A 32 -26.58 -2.77 28.84
N THR A 33 -27.66 -2.04 28.54
CA THR A 33 -29.02 -2.55 28.43
C THR A 33 -29.18 -3.57 27.30
N ILE A 34 -28.31 -3.52 26.27
CA ILE A 34 -28.34 -4.53 25.21
C ILE A 34 -28.15 -5.95 25.74
N PHE A 35 -27.46 -6.11 26.87
CA PHE A 35 -27.12 -7.39 27.49
C PHE A 35 -28.14 -7.78 28.61
N THR A 36 -29.31 -7.21 28.61
CA THR A 36 -30.38 -7.49 29.59
C THR A 36 -31.68 -7.81 28.87
N GLU A 37 -32.70 -8.24 29.61
CA GLU A 37 -34.03 -8.48 29.07
C GLU A 37 -34.70 -7.21 28.51
N ASP A 38 -34.27 -6.02 28.97
CA ASP A 38 -34.77 -4.74 28.47
C ASP A 38 -34.28 -4.42 27.04
N ASN A 39 -33.46 -5.28 26.43
CA ASN A 39 -32.97 -5.07 25.05
C ASN A 39 -34.10 -4.97 24.02
N ILE A 40 -35.25 -5.61 24.26
CA ILE A 40 -36.43 -5.53 23.39
C ILE A 40 -36.96 -4.10 23.33
N LYS A 41 -37.06 -3.42 24.49
CA LYS A 41 -37.47 -2.00 24.56
C LYS A 41 -36.49 -1.12 23.83
N LEU A 42 -35.21 -1.35 24.03
CA LEU A 42 -34.12 -0.62 23.37
C LEU A 42 -34.12 -0.83 21.84
N GLN A 43 -34.40 -2.07 21.37
CA GLN A 43 -34.55 -2.36 19.94
C GLN A 43 -35.70 -1.55 19.32
N TYR A 44 -36.81 -1.46 20.01
CA TYR A 44 -37.94 -0.66 19.56
C TYR A 44 -37.66 0.84 19.56
N GLU A 45 -37.03 1.36 20.63
CA GLU A 45 -36.72 2.78 20.79
C GLU A 45 -35.74 3.29 19.72
N TYR A 46 -34.72 2.50 19.40
CA TYR A 46 -33.66 2.88 18.43
C TYR A 46 -33.89 2.30 17.04
N ASN A 47 -34.98 1.60 16.80
CA ASN A 47 -35.31 0.94 15.54
C ASN A 47 -34.10 0.13 15.00
N ILE A 48 -33.68 -0.85 15.81
CA ILE A 48 -32.66 -1.85 15.52
C ILE A 48 -33.23 -3.25 15.69
N ASP A 49 -32.79 -4.20 14.86
CA ASP A 49 -33.23 -5.59 14.96
C ASP A 49 -32.10 -6.48 15.45
N LEU A 50 -32.23 -6.95 16.69
CA LEU A 50 -31.27 -7.90 17.30
C LEU A 50 -31.92 -9.26 17.58
N SER A 51 -33.09 -9.53 17.04
CA SER A 51 -33.87 -10.74 17.28
C SER A 51 -33.07 -12.03 17.04
N LYS A 52 -32.27 -12.05 15.99
CA LYS A 52 -31.38 -13.19 15.65
C LYS A 52 -30.30 -13.47 16.70
N TYR A 53 -30.02 -12.51 17.60
CA TYR A 53 -29.04 -12.64 18.68
C TYR A 53 -29.67 -12.74 20.07
N ALA A 54 -30.98 -12.63 20.17
CA ALA A 54 -31.73 -12.50 21.45
C ALA A 54 -31.29 -13.54 22.47
N LYS A 55 -31.22 -14.82 22.08
CA LYS A 55 -30.83 -15.93 22.97
C LYS A 55 -29.44 -15.70 23.60
N ASN A 56 -28.49 -15.20 22.85
CA ASN A 56 -27.13 -14.97 23.36
C ASN A 56 -27.05 -13.68 24.20
N LEU A 57 -27.83 -12.66 23.84
CA LEU A 57 -27.83 -11.36 24.52
C LEU A 57 -28.49 -11.41 25.89
N THR A 58 -29.48 -12.28 26.10
CA THR A 58 -30.19 -12.43 27.37
C THR A 58 -29.62 -13.52 28.29
N ASP A 59 -28.66 -14.32 27.82
CA ASP A 59 -27.93 -15.25 28.68
C ASP A 59 -26.91 -14.49 29.53
N GLY A 60 -27.25 -14.20 30.79
CA GLY A 60 -26.43 -13.39 31.69
C GLY A 60 -25.04 -13.95 31.92
N LYS A 61 -24.87 -15.29 31.98
CA LYS A 61 -23.57 -15.94 32.18
C LYS A 61 -22.71 -15.82 30.90
N LEU A 62 -23.33 -15.98 29.75
CA LEU A 62 -22.65 -15.86 28.45
C LEU A 62 -22.19 -14.42 28.20
N THR A 63 -23.04 -13.44 28.45
CA THR A 63 -22.76 -12.02 28.28
C THR A 63 -21.67 -11.56 29.23
N GLU A 64 -21.67 -11.99 30.49
CA GLU A 64 -20.62 -11.69 31.45
C GLU A 64 -19.26 -12.23 31.00
N ASN A 65 -19.22 -13.47 30.48
CA ASN A 65 -17.98 -14.06 29.92
C ASN A 65 -17.42 -13.23 28.76
N TYR A 66 -18.27 -12.80 27.80
CA TYR A 66 -17.82 -11.99 26.68
C TYR A 66 -17.39 -10.58 27.08
N ILE A 67 -18.04 -9.97 28.07
CA ILE A 67 -17.63 -8.67 28.62
C ILE A 67 -16.27 -8.80 29.31
N ASN A 68 -16.04 -9.88 30.06
CA ASN A 68 -14.77 -10.15 30.70
C ASN A 68 -13.65 -10.39 29.68
N GLU A 69 -13.92 -11.15 28.61
CA GLU A 69 -12.98 -11.35 27.52
C GLU A 69 -12.69 -10.03 26.77
N ALA A 70 -13.72 -9.27 26.45
CA ALA A 70 -13.57 -7.95 25.83
C ALA A 70 -12.74 -6.98 26.69
N THR A 71 -12.91 -7.06 28.02
CA THR A 71 -12.11 -6.28 28.97
C THR A 71 -10.63 -6.67 28.92
N LYS A 72 -10.32 -7.97 28.84
CA LYS A 72 -8.93 -8.45 28.67
C LYS A 72 -8.34 -7.95 27.33
N ILE A 73 -9.09 -8.06 26.24
CA ILE A 73 -8.68 -7.55 24.91
C ILE A 73 -8.45 -6.04 24.96
N PHE A 74 -9.34 -5.28 25.59
CA PHE A 74 -9.21 -3.83 25.72
C PHE A 74 -7.93 -3.44 26.49
N ASN A 75 -7.70 -4.08 27.64
CA ASN A 75 -6.51 -3.82 28.47
C ASN A 75 -5.24 -4.21 27.73
N LYS A 76 -5.21 -5.39 27.11
CA LYS A 76 -4.07 -5.85 26.31
C LYS A 76 -3.76 -4.94 25.12
N SER A 77 -4.82 -4.45 24.45
CA SER A 77 -4.65 -3.48 23.37
C SER A 77 -3.99 -2.20 23.87
N ARG A 78 -4.40 -1.68 25.04
CA ARG A 78 -3.78 -0.49 25.65
C ARG A 78 -2.30 -0.71 25.99
N GLU A 79 -1.96 -1.84 26.60
CA GLU A 79 -0.56 -2.21 26.93
C GLU A 79 0.33 -2.24 25.69
N LEU A 80 -0.21 -2.72 24.55
CA LEU A 80 0.52 -2.82 23.28
C LEU A 80 0.50 -1.54 22.44
N GLY A 81 -0.10 -0.45 22.96
CA GLY A 81 -0.25 0.81 22.22
C GLY A 81 -1.22 0.72 21.02
N ILE A 82 -2.12 -0.28 21.03
CA ILE A 82 -3.12 -0.49 19.98
C ILE A 82 -4.38 0.34 20.30
N LYS A 83 -4.77 1.18 19.36
CA LYS A 83 -5.94 2.05 19.46
C LYS A 83 -7.14 1.35 18.85
N ILE A 84 -8.25 1.32 19.58
CA ILE A 84 -9.53 0.72 19.16
C ILE A 84 -10.40 1.86 18.63
N ILE A 85 -10.80 1.79 17.37
CA ILE A 85 -11.46 2.88 16.65
C ILE A 85 -12.80 2.37 16.09
N PRO A 86 -13.94 2.62 16.78
CA PRO A 86 -15.26 2.30 16.24
C PRO A 86 -15.63 3.27 15.10
N ILE A 87 -16.57 2.87 14.25
CA ILE A 87 -16.94 3.57 13.02
C ILE A 87 -17.44 5.01 13.24
N ASN A 88 -18.04 5.30 14.41
CA ASN A 88 -18.52 6.63 14.78
C ASN A 88 -17.39 7.54 15.35
N SER A 89 -16.17 7.04 15.46
CA SER A 89 -15.04 7.82 15.94
C SER A 89 -14.58 8.82 14.86
N LYS A 90 -14.21 10.03 15.29
CA LYS A 90 -13.56 11.03 14.41
C LYS A 90 -12.22 10.56 13.80
N TYR A 91 -11.63 9.52 14.36
CA TYR A 91 -10.37 8.92 13.87
C TYR A 91 -10.61 7.73 12.93
N TYR A 92 -11.87 7.39 12.64
CA TYR A 92 -12.18 6.35 11.68
C TYR A 92 -12.02 6.89 10.25
N PRO A 93 -11.30 6.21 9.33
CA PRO A 93 -11.04 6.71 7.98
C PRO A 93 -12.33 6.88 7.18
N ASN A 94 -12.56 8.09 6.64
CA ASN A 94 -13.77 8.38 5.84
C ASN A 94 -13.88 7.48 4.60
N THR A 95 -12.74 7.20 3.93
CA THR A 95 -12.70 6.30 2.76
C THR A 95 -13.20 4.90 3.06
N LEU A 96 -12.99 4.42 4.29
CA LEU A 96 -13.45 3.11 4.73
C LEU A 96 -14.89 3.15 5.24
N LYS A 97 -15.28 4.28 5.88
CA LYS A 97 -16.63 4.47 6.42
C LYS A 97 -17.74 4.46 5.35
N GLN A 98 -17.38 4.82 4.12
CA GLN A 98 -18.32 4.92 2.98
C GLN A 98 -18.61 3.57 2.30
N LEU A 99 -17.97 2.49 2.74
CA LEU A 99 -18.14 1.17 2.16
C LEU A 99 -19.34 0.45 2.80
N ASP A 100 -20.12 -0.26 1.99
CA ASP A 100 -21.26 -1.06 2.47
C ASP A 100 -20.84 -2.19 3.42
N ASP A 101 -19.60 -2.66 3.26
CA ASP A 101 -18.99 -3.73 4.08
C ASP A 101 -17.89 -3.19 5.02
N ALA A 102 -18.01 -1.93 5.44
CA ALA A 102 -17.08 -1.32 6.39
C ALA A 102 -16.96 -2.15 7.68
N PRO A 103 -15.75 -2.32 8.26
CA PRO A 103 -15.62 -2.92 9.58
C PRO A 103 -16.20 -1.99 10.67
N ALA A 104 -17.05 -2.52 11.56
CA ALA A 104 -17.62 -1.74 12.65
C ALA A 104 -16.57 -1.16 13.59
N ILE A 105 -15.45 -1.87 13.74
CA ILE A 105 -14.30 -1.50 14.58
C ILE A 105 -13.02 -1.79 13.80
N ILE A 106 -12.07 -0.86 13.86
CA ILE A 106 -10.68 -1.11 13.44
C ILE A 106 -9.72 -0.92 14.60
N TYR A 107 -8.64 -1.67 14.54
CA TYR A 107 -7.51 -1.60 15.49
C TYR A 107 -6.33 -0.97 14.77
N ILE A 108 -5.67 -0.01 15.41
CA ILE A 108 -4.56 0.75 14.82
C ILE A 108 -3.36 0.72 15.78
N LYS A 109 -2.18 0.33 15.27
CA LYS A 109 -0.90 0.53 15.92
C LYS A 109 -0.05 1.51 15.10
N GLY A 110 0.62 2.44 15.75
CA GLY A 110 1.33 3.54 15.10
C GLY A 110 0.48 4.80 14.99
N GLN A 111 0.63 5.58 13.95
CA GLN A 111 -0.08 6.84 13.76
C GLN A 111 -1.54 6.65 13.35
N TYR A 112 -2.41 7.61 13.72
CA TYR A 112 -3.77 7.63 13.19
C TYR A 112 -3.77 7.85 11.69
N ILE A 113 -4.74 7.22 11.01
CA ILE A 113 -5.04 7.54 9.60
C ILE A 113 -5.81 8.85 9.58
N ASN A 114 -5.35 9.79 8.78
CA ASN A 114 -5.90 11.14 8.72
C ASN A 114 -6.20 11.54 7.26
N LYS A 115 -6.76 12.74 7.06
CA LYS A 115 -7.16 13.22 5.74
C LYS A 115 -6.03 13.26 4.70
N LYS A 116 -4.76 13.45 5.13
CA LYS A 116 -3.62 13.44 4.20
C LYS A 116 -3.38 12.03 3.63
N ASP A 117 -3.74 10.99 4.39
CA ASP A 117 -3.60 9.60 3.97
C ASP A 117 -4.65 9.19 2.91
N GLU A 118 -5.63 10.04 2.61
CA GLU A 118 -6.57 9.81 1.50
C GLU A 118 -5.88 9.85 0.14
N LYS A 119 -4.75 10.59 0.00
CA LYS A 119 -3.88 10.52 -1.18
C LYS A 119 -3.06 9.24 -1.13
N SER A 120 -3.67 8.11 -1.44
CA SER A 120 -3.10 6.79 -1.22
C SER A 120 -3.34 5.81 -2.36
N ILE A 121 -2.47 4.82 -2.46
CA ILE A 121 -2.47 3.79 -3.49
C ILE A 121 -2.32 2.43 -2.82
N ALA A 122 -3.21 1.48 -3.16
CA ALA A 122 -3.00 0.09 -2.80
C ALA A 122 -2.03 -0.55 -3.79
N CYS A 123 -0.96 -1.15 -3.27
CA CYS A 123 0.05 -1.86 -4.04
C CYS A 123 -0.07 -3.35 -3.72
N VAL A 124 -0.44 -4.16 -4.70
CA VAL A 124 -0.68 -5.60 -4.51
C VAL A 124 -0.10 -6.43 -5.65
N GLY A 125 0.15 -7.72 -5.37
CA GLY A 125 0.67 -8.61 -6.39
C GLY A 125 1.06 -9.98 -5.87
N SER A 126 1.91 -10.66 -6.64
CA SER A 126 2.40 -12.01 -6.38
C SER A 126 3.30 -12.07 -5.15
N ARG A 127 3.20 -13.16 -4.39
CA ARG A 127 4.19 -13.50 -3.35
C ARG A 127 5.53 -13.90 -3.97
N ASN A 128 5.49 -14.56 -5.12
CA ASN A 128 6.65 -14.96 -5.91
C ASN A 128 6.69 -14.13 -7.18
N TYR A 129 7.28 -12.94 -7.09
CA TYR A 129 7.38 -12.02 -8.22
C TYR A 129 8.68 -12.23 -8.99
N THR A 130 8.67 -11.81 -10.26
CA THR A 130 9.84 -11.85 -11.14
C THR A 130 10.58 -10.50 -11.14
N THR A 131 11.67 -10.42 -11.90
CA THR A 131 12.39 -9.15 -12.13
C THR A 131 11.47 -8.07 -12.73
N PHE A 132 10.45 -8.46 -13.50
CA PHE A 132 9.44 -7.52 -14.02
C PHE A 132 8.68 -6.85 -12.86
N GLY A 133 8.12 -7.64 -11.94
CA GLY A 133 7.42 -7.10 -10.77
C GLY A 133 8.33 -6.24 -9.89
N ALA A 134 9.56 -6.71 -9.62
CA ALA A 134 10.54 -5.95 -8.84
C ALA A 134 10.84 -4.58 -9.45
N ASN A 135 11.12 -4.54 -10.75
CA ASN A 135 11.46 -3.30 -11.45
C ASN A 135 10.25 -2.34 -11.50
N ALA A 136 9.04 -2.85 -11.73
CA ALA A 136 7.83 -2.06 -11.74
C ALA A 136 7.55 -1.43 -10.37
N VAL A 137 7.66 -2.20 -9.28
CA VAL A 137 7.51 -1.71 -7.90
C VAL A 137 8.53 -0.62 -7.62
N ASN A 138 9.82 -0.88 -7.87
CA ASN A 138 10.89 0.07 -7.58
C ASN A 138 10.74 1.38 -8.37
N SER A 139 10.36 1.30 -9.65
CA SER A 139 10.24 2.48 -10.50
C SER A 139 9.03 3.33 -10.17
N LEU A 140 7.84 2.72 -10.03
CA LEU A 140 6.59 3.45 -9.84
C LEU A 140 6.40 3.92 -8.39
N ILE A 141 6.66 3.06 -7.41
CA ILE A 141 6.46 3.44 -5.99
C ILE A 141 7.44 4.53 -5.57
N SER A 142 8.69 4.50 -6.04
CA SER A 142 9.65 5.58 -5.74
C SER A 142 9.13 6.96 -6.15
N VAL A 143 8.58 7.09 -7.36
CA VAL A 143 8.07 8.39 -7.85
C VAL A 143 6.76 8.78 -7.21
N LEU A 144 5.84 7.82 -7.01
CA LEU A 144 4.55 8.07 -6.37
C LEU A 144 4.73 8.45 -4.88
N THR A 145 5.70 7.85 -4.18
CA THR A 145 6.06 8.23 -2.82
C THR A 145 6.59 9.67 -2.78
N ASN A 146 7.44 10.07 -3.72
CA ASN A 146 7.95 11.43 -3.82
C ASN A 146 6.84 12.45 -4.18
N GLU A 147 5.78 12.01 -4.84
CA GLU A 147 4.54 12.76 -5.06
C GLU A 147 3.62 12.77 -3.81
N ASN A 148 4.10 12.31 -2.66
CA ASN A 148 3.39 12.22 -1.38
C ASN A 148 2.16 11.29 -1.40
N PHE A 149 2.16 10.23 -2.21
CA PHE A 149 1.19 9.17 -2.05
C PHE A 149 1.55 8.26 -0.89
N VAL A 150 0.57 7.94 -0.08
CA VAL A 150 0.68 6.91 0.95
C VAL A 150 0.54 5.54 0.30
N ILE A 151 1.45 4.63 0.60
CA ILE A 151 1.43 3.27 0.07
C ILE A 151 0.69 2.36 1.05
N ILE A 152 -0.34 1.69 0.56
CA ILE A 152 -1.15 0.75 1.35
C ILE A 152 -0.95 -0.65 0.80
N SER A 153 -0.64 -1.61 1.67
CA SER A 153 -0.53 -3.02 1.28
C SER A 153 -0.81 -3.96 2.44
N GLY A 154 -0.66 -5.27 2.24
CA GLY A 154 -1.09 -6.28 3.19
C GLY A 154 0.02 -6.91 4.02
N LEU A 155 1.26 -6.45 3.91
CA LEU A 155 2.43 -7.02 4.59
C LEU A 155 2.67 -8.51 4.26
N ALA A 156 2.13 -9.02 3.17
CA ALA A 156 2.43 -10.36 2.68
C ALA A 156 3.85 -10.43 2.10
N GLU A 157 4.40 -11.63 1.94
CA GLU A 157 5.62 -11.81 1.17
C GLU A 157 5.46 -11.33 -0.27
N GLY A 158 6.56 -10.99 -0.93
CA GLY A 158 6.57 -10.59 -2.33
C GLY A 158 6.27 -9.11 -2.57
N ILE A 159 5.36 -8.80 -3.47
CA ILE A 159 5.05 -7.42 -3.92
C ILE A 159 4.64 -6.52 -2.75
N ASP A 160 3.88 -7.02 -1.78
CA ASP A 160 3.47 -6.25 -0.60
C ASP A 160 4.69 -5.80 0.21
N THR A 161 5.58 -6.76 0.53
CA THR A 161 6.85 -6.50 1.23
C THR A 161 7.71 -5.49 0.49
N GLU A 162 7.92 -5.68 -0.82
CA GLU A 162 8.76 -4.79 -1.62
C GLU A 162 8.14 -3.38 -1.72
N SER A 163 6.81 -3.29 -1.81
CA SER A 163 6.08 -2.01 -1.83
C SER A 163 6.33 -1.19 -0.57
N HIS A 164 6.23 -1.82 0.60
CA HIS A 164 6.54 -1.16 1.86
C HIS A 164 8.01 -0.73 1.93
N LYS A 165 8.96 -1.62 1.57
CA LYS A 165 10.40 -1.32 1.57
C LYS A 165 10.77 -0.17 0.65
N VAL A 166 10.24 -0.13 -0.58
CA VAL A 166 10.49 0.98 -1.51
C VAL A 166 9.94 2.29 -0.98
N CYS A 167 8.74 2.27 -0.41
CA CYS A 167 8.16 3.44 0.22
C CYS A 167 9.05 3.99 1.35
N LEU A 168 9.49 3.13 2.28
CA LEU A 168 10.35 3.51 3.40
C LEU A 168 11.71 4.04 2.94
N ARG A 169 12.36 3.38 1.96
CA ARG A 169 13.61 3.87 1.34
C ARG A 169 13.48 5.28 0.77
N ASN A 170 12.30 5.65 0.28
CA ASN A 170 11.99 6.99 -0.21
C ASN A 170 11.39 7.91 0.87
N LYS A 171 11.51 7.54 2.16
CA LYS A 171 11.02 8.32 3.31
C LYS A 171 9.51 8.61 3.25
N GLY A 172 8.76 7.74 2.58
CA GLY A 172 7.32 7.86 2.45
C GLY A 172 6.55 7.23 3.60
N ARG A 173 5.28 7.58 3.71
CA ARG A 173 4.35 6.98 4.66
C ARG A 173 3.72 5.73 4.06
N THR A 174 3.68 4.64 4.85
CA THR A 174 3.02 3.41 4.43
C THR A 174 2.10 2.86 5.53
N ILE A 175 1.04 2.19 5.10
CA ILE A 175 0.02 1.58 5.95
C ILE A 175 -0.07 0.10 5.60
N ALA A 176 0.18 -0.76 6.58
CA ALA A 176 0.04 -2.20 6.42
C ALA A 176 -1.29 -2.66 7.04
N VAL A 177 -2.11 -3.32 6.25
CA VAL A 177 -3.38 -3.91 6.71
C VAL A 177 -3.16 -5.39 7.00
N LEU A 178 -3.52 -5.85 8.21
CA LEU A 178 -3.26 -7.21 8.65
C LEU A 178 -4.58 -8.02 8.77
N ALA A 179 -4.48 -9.34 8.63
CA ALA A 179 -5.60 -10.27 8.66
C ALA A 179 -5.76 -11.00 10.00
N HIS A 180 -5.20 -10.44 11.07
CA HIS A 180 -5.14 -11.00 12.43
C HIS A 180 -4.98 -9.88 13.46
N GLY A 181 -4.98 -10.20 14.75
CA GLY A 181 -4.71 -9.21 15.81
C GLY A 181 -3.32 -8.59 15.69
N LEU A 182 -3.21 -7.30 16.08
CA LEU A 182 -1.96 -6.53 15.96
C LEU A 182 -0.92 -6.85 17.07
N ASP A 183 -1.17 -7.85 17.89
CA ASP A 183 -0.25 -8.43 18.89
C ASP A 183 0.76 -9.41 18.29
N GLN A 184 0.58 -9.79 17.03
CA GLN A 184 1.47 -10.68 16.30
C GLN A 184 1.68 -10.18 14.88
N ILE A 185 2.75 -10.65 14.22
CA ILE A 185 3.04 -10.34 12.81
C ILE A 185 3.12 -11.63 12.02
N TYR A 186 2.42 -11.65 10.89
CA TYR A 186 2.46 -12.72 9.92
C TYR A 186 2.53 -12.16 8.49
N PRO A 187 3.46 -12.65 7.65
CA PRO A 187 4.43 -13.71 7.95
C PRO A 187 5.52 -13.22 8.92
N LYS A 188 6.11 -14.15 9.68
CA LYS A 188 7.13 -13.81 10.69
C LYS A 188 8.36 -13.13 10.12
N VAL A 189 8.71 -13.43 8.86
CA VAL A 189 9.85 -12.81 8.14
C VAL A 189 9.68 -11.29 8.00
N ASN A 190 8.46 -10.76 8.03
CA ASN A 190 8.16 -9.34 7.94
C ASN A 190 8.04 -8.62 9.29
N LYS A 191 8.50 -9.26 10.39
CA LYS A 191 8.44 -8.65 11.72
C LYS A 191 9.25 -7.35 11.80
N GLU A 192 10.50 -7.40 11.34
CA GLU A 192 11.37 -6.21 11.30
C GLU A 192 10.81 -5.11 10.40
N LEU A 193 10.25 -5.48 9.26
CA LEU A 193 9.59 -4.52 8.37
C LEU A 193 8.37 -3.84 9.03
N ALA A 194 7.59 -4.60 9.81
CA ALA A 194 6.46 -4.03 10.55
C ALA A 194 6.93 -3.01 11.62
N GLU A 195 8.04 -3.31 12.30
CA GLU A 195 8.67 -2.39 13.25
C GLU A 195 9.23 -1.14 12.55
N GLU A 196 9.89 -1.31 11.40
CA GLU A 196 10.39 -0.19 10.58
C GLU A 196 9.24 0.73 10.10
N ILE A 197 8.11 0.14 9.66
CA ILE A 197 6.89 0.89 9.31
C ILE A 197 6.45 1.77 10.48
N LEU A 198 6.35 1.20 11.68
CA LEU A 198 5.93 1.94 12.88
C LEU A 198 6.91 3.05 13.26
N ASN A 199 8.20 2.76 13.25
CA ASN A 199 9.27 3.70 13.61
C ASN A 199 9.38 4.86 12.60
N SER A 200 9.00 4.63 11.35
CA SER A 200 8.97 5.66 10.29
C SER A 200 7.67 6.47 10.25
N GLY A 201 6.83 6.38 11.28
CA GLY A 201 5.55 7.09 11.33
C GLY A 201 4.43 6.46 10.52
N GLY A 202 4.60 5.20 10.10
CA GLY A 202 3.57 4.42 9.43
C GLY A 202 2.52 3.85 10.40
N THR A 203 1.69 2.95 9.87
CA THR A 203 0.53 2.43 10.60
C THR A 203 0.30 0.97 10.26
N LEU A 204 0.01 0.16 11.29
CA LEU A 204 -0.59 -1.16 11.13
C LEU A 204 -2.08 -1.08 11.44
N VAL A 205 -2.91 -1.70 10.60
CA VAL A 205 -4.37 -1.70 10.74
C VAL A 205 -4.89 -3.12 10.69
N SER A 206 -5.91 -3.41 11.50
CA SER A 206 -6.65 -4.67 11.43
C SER A 206 -8.13 -4.45 11.80
N GLU A 207 -9.03 -5.28 11.30
CA GLU A 207 -10.40 -5.38 11.80
C GLU A 207 -10.52 -6.40 12.94
N TYR A 208 -9.45 -7.10 13.28
CA TYR A 208 -9.45 -8.19 14.25
C TYR A 208 -8.85 -7.74 15.59
N PRO A 209 -9.49 -8.10 16.72
CA PRO A 209 -8.96 -7.81 18.04
C PRO A 209 -7.66 -8.59 18.34
N VAL A 210 -6.97 -8.14 19.36
CA VAL A 210 -5.81 -8.84 19.95
C VAL A 210 -6.18 -10.29 20.29
N GLY A 211 -5.27 -11.24 20.06
CA GLY A 211 -5.48 -12.67 20.29
C GLY A 211 -6.18 -13.40 19.15
N THR A 212 -6.59 -12.70 18.08
CA THR A 212 -7.24 -13.35 16.93
C THR A 212 -6.24 -14.22 16.17
N LYS A 213 -6.59 -15.50 16.00
CA LYS A 213 -5.78 -16.50 15.28
C LYS A 213 -5.64 -16.18 13.79
N ILE A 214 -4.54 -16.65 13.20
CA ILE A 214 -4.29 -16.54 11.76
C ILE A 214 -5.10 -17.61 11.04
N GLU A 215 -5.98 -17.19 10.11
CA GLU A 215 -6.83 -18.08 9.32
C GLU A 215 -6.90 -17.63 7.87
N LYS A 216 -6.89 -18.58 6.92
CA LYS A 216 -6.77 -18.31 5.47
C LYS A 216 -7.85 -17.37 4.94
N TYR A 217 -9.12 -17.57 5.33
CA TYR A 217 -10.22 -16.75 4.83
C TYR A 217 -10.10 -15.27 5.22
N ARG A 218 -9.45 -14.98 6.35
CA ARG A 218 -9.26 -13.60 6.84
C ARG A 218 -8.34 -12.80 5.92
N PHE A 219 -7.38 -13.43 5.24
CA PHE A 219 -6.53 -12.74 4.26
C PHE A 219 -7.33 -12.26 3.05
N VAL A 220 -8.29 -13.06 2.59
CA VAL A 220 -9.19 -12.67 1.50
C VAL A 220 -10.11 -11.53 1.98
N LYS A 221 -10.74 -11.70 3.15
CA LYS A 221 -11.65 -10.70 3.72
C LYS A 221 -10.94 -9.36 3.98
N ARG A 222 -9.70 -9.38 4.49
CA ARG A 222 -8.88 -8.21 4.76
C ARG A 222 -8.66 -7.34 3.51
N ASN A 223 -8.55 -7.96 2.32
CA ASN A 223 -8.20 -7.25 1.09
C ASN A 223 -9.21 -6.15 0.74
N ARG A 224 -10.47 -6.24 1.19
CA ARG A 224 -11.45 -5.16 1.06
C ARG A 224 -11.02 -3.88 1.78
N ILE A 225 -10.32 -4.02 2.91
CA ILE A 225 -9.81 -2.88 3.68
C ILE A 225 -8.63 -2.23 2.96
N ILE A 226 -7.75 -3.02 2.32
CA ILE A 226 -6.66 -2.48 1.47
C ILE A 226 -7.25 -1.66 0.33
N ALA A 227 -8.21 -2.24 -0.41
CA ALA A 227 -8.92 -1.53 -1.47
C ALA A 227 -9.70 -0.33 -0.93
N GLY A 228 -10.37 -0.48 0.20
CA GLY A 228 -11.22 0.55 0.83
C GLY A 228 -10.45 1.79 1.26
N LEU A 229 -9.29 1.63 1.88
CA LEU A 229 -8.46 2.73 2.35
C LEU A 229 -7.80 3.52 1.21
N SER A 230 -7.60 2.93 0.04
CA SER A 230 -6.85 3.53 -1.08
C SER A 230 -7.76 4.27 -2.07
N LYS A 231 -7.20 5.20 -2.85
CA LYS A 231 -7.90 5.87 -3.98
C LYS A 231 -7.92 5.01 -5.24
N CYS A 232 -6.89 4.20 -5.44
CA CYS A 232 -6.78 3.26 -6.57
C CYS A 232 -5.95 2.06 -6.17
N VAL A 233 -5.89 1.07 -7.05
CA VAL A 233 -5.05 -0.12 -6.89
C VAL A 233 -4.05 -0.20 -8.04
N ILE A 234 -2.78 -0.47 -7.75
CA ILE A 234 -1.80 -0.89 -8.73
C ILE A 234 -1.53 -2.39 -8.50
N LEU A 235 -1.85 -3.21 -9.51
CA LEU A 235 -1.54 -4.64 -9.54
C LEU A 235 -0.22 -4.81 -10.29
N PHE A 236 0.87 -5.11 -9.56
CA PHE A 236 2.22 -5.13 -10.14
C PHE A 236 2.55 -6.41 -10.90
N GLU A 237 2.18 -7.55 -10.37
CA GLU A 237 2.35 -8.86 -11.00
C GLU A 237 1.36 -9.85 -10.37
N SER A 238 0.61 -10.59 -11.19
CA SER A 238 -0.38 -11.54 -10.69
C SER A 238 -0.78 -12.56 -11.74
N LYS A 239 -0.98 -13.80 -11.31
CA LYS A 239 -1.74 -14.80 -12.07
C LYS A 239 -3.24 -14.51 -11.97
N ILE A 240 -4.05 -14.95 -12.93
CA ILE A 240 -5.51 -14.79 -12.94
C ILE A 240 -6.14 -15.36 -11.64
N LYS A 241 -5.70 -16.54 -11.20
CA LYS A 241 -6.19 -17.18 -9.97
C LYS A 241 -5.25 -16.90 -8.80
N SER A 242 -5.11 -15.62 -8.41
CA SER A 242 -4.23 -15.20 -7.32
C SER A 242 -5.00 -14.47 -6.23
N GLY A 243 -4.48 -14.52 -5.00
CA GLY A 243 -5.05 -13.80 -3.86
C GLY A 243 -5.10 -12.27 -4.04
N SER A 244 -4.19 -11.69 -4.81
CA SER A 244 -4.19 -10.26 -5.13
C SER A 244 -5.37 -9.84 -6.03
N MET A 245 -5.93 -10.76 -6.82
CA MET A 245 -7.12 -10.48 -7.62
C MET A 245 -8.36 -10.21 -6.75
N HIS A 246 -8.42 -10.71 -5.52
CA HIS A 246 -9.51 -10.33 -4.60
C HIS A 246 -9.46 -8.84 -4.27
N THR A 247 -8.27 -8.26 -4.08
CA THR A 247 -8.15 -6.80 -3.85
C THR A 247 -8.61 -6.01 -5.07
N VAL A 248 -8.27 -6.47 -6.27
CA VAL A 248 -8.72 -5.86 -7.53
C VAL A 248 -10.25 -5.92 -7.64
N ASN A 249 -10.85 -7.08 -7.37
CA ASN A 249 -12.32 -7.23 -7.41
C ASN A 249 -13.03 -6.33 -6.40
N TYR A 250 -12.52 -6.22 -5.16
CA TYR A 250 -13.05 -5.26 -4.20
C TYR A 250 -12.92 -3.81 -4.71
N ALA A 251 -11.79 -3.45 -5.30
CA ALA A 251 -11.60 -2.11 -5.83
C ALA A 251 -12.56 -1.80 -6.99
N LEU A 252 -12.80 -2.75 -7.89
CA LEU A 252 -13.80 -2.61 -8.96
C LEU A 252 -15.22 -2.44 -8.40
N ASN A 253 -15.59 -3.23 -7.38
CA ASN A 253 -16.89 -3.10 -6.69
C ASN A 253 -17.05 -1.73 -6.01
N TYR A 254 -15.95 -1.13 -5.55
CA TYR A 254 -15.93 0.21 -4.97
C TYR A 254 -15.73 1.33 -6.01
N ASN A 255 -15.88 1.02 -7.31
CA ASN A 255 -15.68 1.96 -8.42
C ASN A 255 -14.30 2.66 -8.41
N LYS A 256 -13.27 1.96 -7.97
CA LYS A 256 -11.90 2.48 -7.94
C LYS A 256 -11.12 2.09 -9.19
N LYS A 257 -10.26 2.98 -9.66
CA LYS A 257 -9.41 2.73 -10.81
C LYS A 257 -8.34 1.70 -10.50
N ILE A 258 -8.08 0.83 -11.47
CA ILE A 258 -7.02 -0.17 -11.43
C ILE A 258 -5.94 0.25 -12.43
N PHE A 259 -4.70 0.14 -12.04
CA PHE A 259 -3.54 0.33 -12.90
C PHE A 259 -2.70 -0.94 -12.92
N CYS A 260 -2.10 -1.23 -14.06
CA CYS A 260 -1.18 -2.36 -14.22
C CYS A 260 0.06 -1.92 -15.00
N PRO A 261 1.28 -2.23 -14.51
CA PRO A 261 2.46 -2.19 -15.36
C PRO A 261 2.23 -3.05 -16.62
N TYR A 262 2.54 -2.50 -17.79
CA TYR A 262 2.30 -3.18 -19.07
C TYR A 262 3.37 -4.26 -19.31
N PRO A 263 3.00 -5.56 -19.38
CA PRO A 263 3.96 -6.62 -19.62
C PRO A 263 4.44 -6.59 -21.08
N THR A 264 5.74 -6.61 -21.29
CA THR A 264 6.33 -6.68 -22.65
C THR A 264 6.27 -8.10 -23.24
N LYS A 265 6.09 -9.11 -22.39
CA LYS A 265 5.97 -10.51 -22.77
C LYS A 265 4.91 -11.18 -21.91
N TYR A 266 4.05 -11.99 -22.56
CA TYR A 266 3.10 -12.81 -21.82
C TYR A 266 3.82 -13.95 -21.10
N THR A 267 3.53 -14.10 -19.82
CA THR A 267 3.91 -15.23 -18.97
C THR A 267 2.76 -15.53 -18.03
N GLU A 268 2.74 -16.73 -17.46
CA GLU A 268 1.71 -17.07 -16.47
C GLU A 268 1.69 -16.11 -15.27
N SER A 269 2.85 -15.61 -14.85
CA SER A 269 2.99 -14.70 -13.72
C SER A 269 2.30 -13.34 -13.93
N VAL A 270 2.10 -12.91 -15.17
CA VAL A 270 1.43 -11.64 -15.53
C VAL A 270 0.05 -11.86 -16.17
N SER A 271 -0.44 -13.10 -16.22
CA SER A 271 -1.72 -13.42 -16.87
C SER A 271 -2.92 -12.67 -16.30
N GLY A 272 -2.89 -12.36 -14.98
CA GLY A 272 -3.91 -11.51 -14.35
C GLY A 272 -3.89 -10.05 -14.84
N LEU A 273 -2.69 -9.50 -15.09
CA LEU A 273 -2.54 -8.16 -15.65
C LEU A 273 -3.07 -8.11 -17.08
N CYS A 274 -2.64 -9.07 -17.92
CA CYS A 274 -3.07 -9.16 -19.31
C CYS A 274 -4.61 -9.24 -19.41
N ASN A 275 -5.23 -10.12 -18.63
CA ASN A 275 -6.69 -10.23 -18.60
C ASN A 275 -7.39 -8.92 -18.24
N LEU A 276 -6.91 -8.19 -17.22
CA LEU A 276 -7.50 -6.90 -16.84
C LEU A 276 -7.30 -5.82 -17.91
N LEU A 277 -6.16 -5.83 -18.61
CA LEU A 277 -5.87 -4.88 -19.68
C LEU A 277 -6.70 -5.19 -20.92
N ASP A 278 -6.83 -6.45 -21.31
CA ASP A 278 -7.64 -6.92 -22.45
C ASP A 278 -9.14 -6.61 -22.20
N ASP A 279 -9.62 -6.83 -20.99
CA ASP A 279 -10.98 -6.47 -20.55
C ASP A 279 -11.20 -4.96 -20.38
N LYS A 280 -10.18 -4.13 -20.57
CA LYS A 280 -10.21 -2.66 -20.33
C LYS A 280 -10.61 -2.28 -18.89
N LYS A 281 -10.38 -3.19 -17.94
CA LYS A 281 -10.63 -2.99 -16.51
C LYS A 281 -9.47 -2.33 -15.78
N ALA A 282 -8.29 -2.26 -16.42
CA ALA A 282 -7.11 -1.60 -15.87
C ALA A 282 -6.49 -0.63 -16.88
N ILE A 283 -5.86 0.41 -16.37
CA ILE A 283 -5.11 1.41 -17.14
C ILE A 283 -3.64 0.95 -17.22
N PRO A 284 -3.05 0.81 -18.43
CA PRO A 284 -1.67 0.37 -18.57
C PRO A 284 -0.66 1.45 -18.15
N LEU A 285 0.40 1.02 -17.48
CA LEU A 285 1.58 1.83 -17.15
C LEU A 285 2.77 1.22 -17.88
N LYS A 286 3.21 1.84 -18.98
CA LYS A 286 4.24 1.30 -19.88
C LYS A 286 5.67 1.67 -19.44
N CYS A 287 5.82 2.77 -18.74
CA CYS A 287 7.11 3.25 -18.27
C CYS A 287 7.01 3.98 -16.93
N ARG A 288 8.17 4.32 -16.36
CA ARG A 288 8.24 5.07 -15.11
C ARG A 288 7.46 6.39 -15.15
N ASN A 289 7.48 7.11 -16.28
CA ASN A 289 6.85 8.42 -16.40
C ASN A 289 5.31 8.33 -16.40
N ASP A 290 4.74 7.15 -16.57
CA ASP A 290 3.29 6.93 -16.54
C ASP A 290 2.71 7.04 -15.12
N TYR A 291 3.55 7.26 -14.08
CA TYR A 291 3.06 7.73 -12.79
C TYR A 291 2.20 9.00 -12.91
N LYS A 292 2.47 9.84 -13.95
CA LYS A 292 1.68 11.02 -14.25
C LYS A 292 0.24 10.68 -14.66
N ILE A 293 0.04 9.54 -15.35
CA ILE A 293 -1.30 9.02 -15.67
C ILE A 293 -2.04 8.74 -14.37
N VAL A 294 -1.41 8.07 -13.39
CA VAL A 294 -2.03 7.78 -12.09
C VAL A 294 -2.46 9.07 -11.40
N ILE A 295 -1.60 10.09 -11.37
CA ILE A 295 -1.87 11.38 -10.74
C ILE A 295 -3.06 12.09 -11.41
N ASN A 296 -3.03 12.18 -12.74
CA ASN A 296 -4.07 12.85 -13.53
C ASN A 296 -5.42 12.13 -13.41
N GLU A 297 -5.42 10.79 -13.52
CA GLU A 297 -6.62 9.96 -13.39
C GLU A 297 -7.29 10.06 -12.01
N LEU A 298 -6.51 10.38 -10.98
CA LEU A 298 -7.00 10.61 -9.63
C LEU A 298 -7.32 12.08 -9.33
N GLY A 299 -7.15 12.98 -10.30
CA GLY A 299 -7.46 14.40 -10.17
C GLY A 299 -6.47 15.19 -9.31
N TYR A 300 -5.25 14.70 -9.10
CA TYR A 300 -4.21 15.42 -8.37
C TYR A 300 -3.33 16.22 -9.33
N LYS A 301 -2.66 17.24 -8.77
CA LYS A 301 -1.62 18.01 -9.48
C LYS A 301 -0.25 17.41 -9.19
N LEU A 302 0.63 17.44 -10.18
CA LEU A 302 2.03 17.06 -10.05
C LEU A 302 2.75 17.99 -9.07
N ASN A 303 3.75 17.47 -8.37
CA ASN A 303 4.58 18.26 -7.48
C ASN A 303 5.58 19.09 -8.30
N PRO A 304 5.50 20.44 -8.28
CA PRO A 304 6.37 21.30 -9.12
C PRO A 304 7.87 21.10 -8.86
N LYS A 305 8.25 20.73 -7.62
CA LYS A 305 9.65 20.48 -7.27
C LYS A 305 10.23 19.26 -7.98
N LEU A 306 9.40 18.25 -8.28
CA LEU A 306 9.83 17.06 -9.02
C LEU A 306 9.95 17.33 -10.53
N GLU A 307 9.10 18.18 -11.08
CA GLU A 307 9.20 18.62 -12.48
C GLU A 307 10.49 19.38 -12.72
N GLN A 308 10.87 20.32 -11.86
CA GLN A 308 12.12 21.06 -11.98
C GLN A 308 13.35 20.14 -11.90
N THR A 309 13.34 19.13 -11.04
CA THR A 309 14.43 18.15 -10.93
C THR A 309 14.55 17.28 -12.20
N GLN A 310 13.43 17.02 -12.90
CA GLN A 310 13.42 16.32 -14.18
C GLN A 310 13.86 17.24 -15.33
N HIS A 311 13.49 18.52 -15.33
CA HIS A 311 13.97 19.50 -16.30
C HIS A 311 15.49 19.67 -16.24
N VAL A 312 16.05 19.83 -15.04
CA VAL A 312 17.50 19.94 -14.83
C VAL A 312 18.22 18.67 -15.32
N LYS A 313 17.64 17.47 -15.08
CA LYS A 313 18.19 16.22 -15.60
C LYS A 313 18.09 16.11 -17.12
N ASN A 314 17.00 16.59 -17.72
CA ASN A 314 16.83 16.62 -19.18
C ASN A 314 17.70 17.68 -19.84
N GLU A 315 17.92 18.84 -19.23
CA GLU A 315 18.86 19.85 -19.72
C GLU A 315 20.30 19.37 -19.67
N SER A 316 20.69 18.67 -18.60
CA SER A 316 22.00 18.04 -18.49
C SER A 316 22.18 16.93 -19.54
N PHE A 317 21.12 16.16 -19.82
CA PHE A 317 21.11 15.14 -20.86
C PHE A 317 21.20 15.76 -22.27
N ASN A 318 20.42 16.82 -22.55
CA ASN A 318 20.46 17.52 -23.84
C ASN A 318 21.82 18.22 -24.07
N LYS A 319 22.42 18.76 -23.01
CA LYS A 319 23.82 19.24 -23.07
C LYS A 319 24.80 18.12 -23.44
N PHE A 320 24.63 16.94 -22.84
CA PHE A 320 25.48 15.78 -23.11
C PHE A 320 25.32 15.26 -24.56
N THR A 321 24.08 15.13 -25.05
CA THR A 321 23.82 14.69 -26.44
C THR A 321 24.36 15.68 -27.47
N ASN A 322 24.31 16.97 -27.18
CA ASN A 322 24.93 18.01 -28.03
C ASN A 322 26.47 17.97 -28.01
N ILE A 323 27.08 17.55 -26.89
CA ILE A 323 28.53 17.35 -26.78
C ILE A 323 28.96 16.08 -27.54
N SER A 324 28.18 15.00 -27.44
CA SER A 324 28.46 13.72 -28.12
C SER A 324 28.30 13.83 -29.64
N SER A 325 27.35 14.63 -30.14
CA SER A 325 27.21 14.90 -31.57
C SER A 325 28.33 15.74 -32.17
N LYS A 326 29.04 16.52 -31.35
CA LYS A 326 30.20 17.31 -31.77
C LYS A 326 31.55 16.55 -31.73
N ASN A 327 31.62 15.43 -30.97
CA ASN A 327 32.84 14.65 -30.76
C ASN A 327 32.62 13.16 -31.07
N ASN A 328 32.66 12.80 -32.38
CA ASN A 328 32.52 11.40 -32.82
C ASN A 328 33.63 10.46 -32.27
N ASN A 329 34.72 10.99 -31.71
CA ASN A 329 35.79 10.19 -31.10
C ASN A 329 35.52 9.76 -29.65
N LEU A 330 34.62 10.44 -28.93
CA LEU A 330 34.35 10.14 -27.52
C LEU A 330 33.80 8.71 -27.30
N PHE A 331 33.02 8.19 -28.25
CA PHE A 331 32.48 6.83 -28.18
C PHE A 331 33.50 5.74 -28.52
N LYS A 332 34.60 6.10 -29.23
CA LYS A 332 35.67 5.15 -29.54
C LYS A 332 36.49 4.85 -28.29
N ASP A 333 36.74 5.89 -27.49
CA ASP A 333 37.49 5.77 -26.22
C ASP A 333 36.73 5.10 -25.10
N ILE A 334 35.36 5.18 -25.12
CA ILE A 334 34.49 4.54 -24.11
C ILE A 334 34.41 3.00 -24.29
N LYS A 335 34.62 2.47 -25.52
CA LYS A 335 34.67 1.01 -25.76
C LYS A 335 35.84 0.32 -25.04
N GLU A 336 36.84 1.06 -24.61
CA GLU A 336 38.00 0.54 -23.88
C GLU A 336 37.84 0.57 -22.35
N LEU A 337 36.70 1.06 -21.84
CA LEU A 337 36.39 1.07 -20.42
C LEU A 337 35.77 -0.26 -19.98
N GLU A 338 36.54 -1.08 -19.27
CA GLU A 338 36.04 -2.30 -18.63
C GLU A 338 35.30 -1.99 -17.30
N TYR A 339 34.05 -2.39 -17.21
CA TYR A 339 33.26 -2.31 -15.97
C TYR A 339 33.45 -3.57 -15.13
N ASN A 340 33.99 -3.44 -13.94
CA ASN A 340 34.08 -4.54 -12.98
C ASN A 340 33.03 -4.38 -11.86
N LYS A 341 32.23 -5.43 -11.66
CA LYS A 341 31.11 -5.51 -10.70
C LYS A 341 31.50 -5.22 -9.23
N TYR A 342 32.79 -5.32 -8.89
CA TYR A 342 33.28 -5.24 -7.51
C TYR A 342 34.20 -4.05 -7.19
N SER A 343 34.76 -3.37 -8.17
CA SER A 343 35.82 -2.37 -7.97
C SER A 343 35.65 -1.05 -8.73
N GLY A 344 34.48 -0.85 -9.38
CA GLY A 344 34.27 0.33 -10.19
C GLY A 344 34.97 0.23 -11.58
N ILE A 345 35.17 1.37 -12.21
CA ILE A 345 35.71 1.43 -13.57
C ILE A 345 37.22 1.21 -13.49
N ARG A 346 37.71 0.18 -14.21
CA ARG A 346 39.14 0.01 -14.47
C ARG A 346 39.49 0.60 -15.82
N THR A 347 40.42 1.55 -15.83
CA THR A 347 41.00 2.10 -17.02
C THR A 347 42.48 2.42 -16.75
N ASN A 348 43.28 2.63 -17.77
CA ASN A 348 44.63 3.11 -17.56
C ASN A 348 44.60 4.54 -17.00
N LYS A 349 45.70 4.94 -16.35
CA LYS A 349 45.82 6.22 -15.66
C LYS A 349 45.60 7.42 -16.59
N GLU A 350 46.06 7.34 -17.84
CA GLU A 350 45.92 8.40 -18.83
C GLU A 350 44.49 8.60 -19.27
N THR A 351 43.78 7.52 -19.59
CA THR A 351 42.37 7.57 -19.99
C THR A 351 41.48 8.10 -18.83
N TYR A 352 41.85 7.77 -17.59
CA TYR A 352 41.12 8.27 -16.43
C TYR A 352 41.33 9.78 -16.20
N GLU A 353 42.52 10.30 -16.42
CA GLU A 353 42.81 11.74 -16.32
C GLU A 353 42.13 12.54 -17.44
N VAL A 354 42.11 12.01 -18.67
CA VAL A 354 41.37 12.60 -19.80
C VAL A 354 39.85 12.64 -19.44
N PHE A 355 39.32 11.57 -18.90
CA PHE A 355 37.93 11.48 -18.49
C PHE A 355 37.59 12.53 -17.41
N LYS A 356 38.44 12.68 -16.38
CA LYS A 356 38.26 13.72 -15.35
C LYS A 356 38.27 15.13 -15.93
N LYS A 357 39.19 15.37 -16.89
CA LYS A 357 39.29 16.67 -17.56
C LYS A 357 37.99 16.99 -18.31
N ILE A 358 37.46 16.03 -19.08
CA ILE A 358 36.18 16.18 -19.80
C ILE A 358 35.01 16.45 -18.83
N LEU A 359 34.94 15.74 -17.72
CA LEU A 359 33.88 15.97 -16.71
C LEU A 359 33.99 17.39 -16.12
N LYS A 360 35.19 17.84 -15.80
CA LYS A 360 35.45 19.17 -15.23
C LYS A 360 35.11 20.28 -16.22
N GLU A 361 35.53 20.15 -17.49
CA GLU A 361 35.24 21.13 -18.55
C GLU A 361 33.76 21.26 -18.84
N ASN A 362 32.97 20.21 -18.59
CA ASN A 362 31.50 20.18 -18.80
C ASN A 362 30.69 20.29 -17.52
N ASN A 363 31.34 20.53 -16.39
CA ASN A 363 30.72 20.69 -15.07
C ASN A 363 29.79 19.49 -14.70
N LEU A 364 30.26 18.25 -14.98
CA LEU A 364 29.56 17.00 -14.76
C LEU A 364 30.23 16.17 -13.66
N SER A 365 29.43 15.55 -12.80
CA SER A 365 29.93 14.49 -11.91
C SER A 365 30.04 13.15 -12.65
N VAL A 366 30.89 12.25 -12.16
CA VAL A 366 31.01 10.86 -12.65
C VAL A 366 29.65 10.17 -12.72
N ARG A 367 28.84 10.36 -11.69
CA ARG A 367 27.51 9.76 -11.59
C ARG A 367 26.53 10.30 -12.65
N GLU A 368 26.56 11.60 -12.94
CA GLU A 368 25.72 12.22 -13.98
C GLU A 368 26.11 11.76 -15.36
N PHE A 369 27.41 11.62 -15.63
CA PHE A 369 27.95 11.10 -16.87
C PHE A 369 27.49 9.66 -17.14
N PHE A 370 27.62 8.74 -16.17
CA PHE A 370 27.17 7.35 -16.35
C PHE A 370 25.67 7.22 -16.45
N ASN A 371 24.90 7.99 -15.69
CA ASN A 371 23.45 8.03 -15.84
C ASN A 371 23.02 8.49 -17.24
N ALA A 372 23.73 9.46 -17.82
CA ALA A 372 23.46 9.94 -19.17
C ALA A 372 23.80 8.88 -20.24
N ILE A 373 24.91 8.14 -20.08
CA ILE A 373 25.26 7.02 -20.98
C ILE A 373 24.22 5.91 -20.91
N ILE A 374 23.83 5.48 -19.71
CA ILE A 374 22.81 4.43 -19.53
C ILE A 374 21.50 4.86 -20.18
N LEU A 375 21.09 6.12 -20.00
CA LEU A 375 19.88 6.66 -20.65
C LEU A 375 20.01 6.72 -22.18
N ALA A 376 21.17 7.08 -22.72
CA ALA A 376 21.42 7.11 -24.15
C ALA A 376 21.36 5.70 -24.77
N ILE A 377 21.94 4.70 -24.11
CA ILE A 377 21.89 3.28 -24.52
C ILE A 377 20.43 2.77 -24.49
N VAL A 378 19.70 3.06 -23.44
CA VAL A 378 18.29 2.65 -23.30
C VAL A 378 17.42 3.30 -24.37
N ASN A 379 17.62 4.57 -24.67
CA ASN A 379 16.86 5.29 -25.70
C ASN A 379 17.24 4.83 -27.13
N SER A 380 18.50 4.51 -27.40
CA SER A 380 18.90 3.93 -28.68
C SER A 380 18.33 2.53 -28.90
N TYR A 381 18.15 1.76 -27.84
CA TYR A 381 17.50 0.44 -27.88
C TYR A 381 16.00 0.53 -28.12
N ASN A 382 15.35 1.59 -27.63
CA ASN A 382 13.91 1.82 -27.80
C ASN A 382 13.56 2.57 -29.10
N GLY A 383 14.50 3.34 -29.68
CA GLY A 383 14.31 4.06 -30.95
C GLY A 383 14.61 3.25 -32.22
N GLY A 384 15.09 2.03 -32.10
CA GLY A 384 15.41 1.13 -33.22
C GLY A 384 14.33 0.09 -33.53
N ARG A 385 13.09 0.31 -33.10
CA ARG A 385 11.92 -0.51 -33.43
C ARG A 385 10.77 0.42 -33.87
N GLU A 386 10.91 0.99 -35.05
CA GLU A 386 9.80 1.30 -35.93
C GLU A 386 9.57 0.14 -36.90
#